data_d1a4ff698c504d0863874d9b1c66c42d
#
_entry.id   d1a4ff698c504d0863874d9b1c66c42d
#
_cell.length_a   1.000
_cell.length_b   1.000
_cell.length_c   1.000
_cell.angle_alpha   90.00
_cell.angle_beta   90.00
_cell.angle_gamma   90.00
#
_symmetry.space_group_name_H-M   'P 1'
#
loop_
_entity.id
_entity.type
_entity.pdbx_description
1 polymer ?
#
loop_
_entity_poly.entity_id
_entity_poly.type
_entity_poly.pdbx_seq_one_letter_code
_entity_poly.pdbx_strand_id
1 'polypeptide(L)'
;EILITRVGRRPSISSELRKMDGNSNSTTTVESSLSCGRCGKPALLQCPKCVELKLPREGAAFCSQDCFKASWSSHKSVHLIAKLSSNGAENADDISIALNEGWKYCIKKGQARTSKFPLFEWTGTLRPYPISSMRNVPAHIDKPDWAIDGIPKAEPSSDLQHVVEIKTPEQIKRMKETSRIAREVLDAAARVIKPGVTTDEIDAVVHEATIAAGGYPSPLNYHFFPKSCCTSVNEVICHGIPDSRRLEDGDIVNVDVTVYYKGVHGDLNETYFVGNVDDASKQLVKCTYECLEKAIAIVKPGVRFREVGEVINRHASMSGFSVVKSYCGHGIGELFHCAPNIPHYGSILAATAF
;
A
#
# COMPACT_ATOMS: atom_id res chain seq x y z
N GLU A 1 -13.76 -2.40 0.50
CA GLU A 1 -12.87 -1.62 -0.36
C GLU A 1 -12.65 -2.33 -1.70
N ILE A 2 -12.81 -1.62 -2.81
CA ILE A 2 -12.50 -2.17 -4.15
C ILE A 2 -11.25 -1.47 -4.68
N LEU A 3 -10.18 -2.25 -4.88
CA LEU A 3 -8.90 -1.75 -5.35
C LEU A 3 -8.73 -2.00 -6.85
N ILE A 4 -8.66 -0.92 -7.63
CA ILE A 4 -8.51 -0.95 -9.08
C ILE A 4 -7.33 -0.07 -9.49
N THR A 5 -6.55 -0.54 -10.46
CA THR A 5 -5.44 0.20 -11.05
C THR A 5 -5.58 0.33 -12.56
N ARG A 6 -4.93 1.32 -13.15
CA ARG A 6 -4.83 1.47 -14.59
C ARG A 6 -3.97 0.35 -15.19
N VAL A 7 -4.41 -0.26 -16.28
CA VAL A 7 -3.59 -1.21 -17.04
C VAL A 7 -2.41 -0.45 -17.65
N GLY A 8 -1.21 -0.59 -17.05
CA GLY A 8 0.02 -0.07 -17.62
C GLY A 8 0.30 -0.78 -18.95
N ARG A 9 0.38 -0.05 -20.05
CA ARG A 9 1.02 -0.59 -21.26
C ARG A 9 2.47 -0.90 -20.88
N ARG A 10 2.85 -2.17 -20.87
CA ARG A 10 4.26 -2.54 -20.87
C ARG A 10 4.89 -1.84 -22.07
N PRO A 11 5.97 -1.06 -21.92
CA PRO A 11 6.68 -0.59 -23.08
C PRO A 11 7.17 -1.84 -23.85
N SER A 12 6.77 -1.95 -25.10
CA SER A 12 7.29 -2.96 -26.01
C SER A 12 8.79 -2.71 -26.13
N ILE A 13 9.59 -3.62 -25.60
CA ILE A 13 11.03 -3.64 -25.85
C ILE A 13 11.16 -4.08 -27.31
N SER A 14 11.26 -3.12 -28.22
CA SER A 14 11.71 -3.38 -29.58
C SER A 14 13.17 -3.82 -29.52
N SER A 15 13.38 -5.05 -29.96
CA SER A 15 14.69 -5.65 -30.17
C SER A 15 15.41 -4.94 -31.31
N GLU A 16 16.26 -3.98 -31.00
CA GLU A 16 17.31 -3.56 -31.93
C GLU A 16 18.63 -4.19 -31.48
N LEU A 17 18.85 -5.40 -32.00
CA LEU A 17 20.17 -5.99 -32.13
C LEU A 17 20.91 -5.26 -33.25
N ARG A 18 21.68 -4.24 -32.92
CA ARG A 18 22.75 -3.79 -33.84
C ARG A 18 23.97 -4.68 -33.64
N LYS A 19 24.20 -5.49 -34.67
CA LYS A 19 25.50 -6.10 -34.95
C LYS A 19 26.51 -4.97 -35.20
N MET A 20 27.62 -4.99 -34.50
CA MET A 20 28.84 -4.30 -34.92
C MET A 20 29.92 -5.36 -35.03
N ASP A 21 30.18 -5.70 -36.31
CA ASP A 21 31.40 -6.35 -36.73
C ASP A 21 32.54 -5.30 -36.83
N GLY A 22 33.75 -5.74 -36.56
CA GLY A 22 34.90 -5.14 -37.23
C GLY A 22 36.01 -4.58 -36.38
N ASN A 23 36.93 -5.41 -36.04
CA ASN A 23 38.40 -5.33 -36.27
C ASN A 23 39.21 -4.07 -35.84
N SER A 24 40.17 -4.25 -35.02
CA SER A 24 41.63 -4.21 -35.21
C SER A 24 42.44 -3.75 -33.99
N ASN A 25 43.36 -4.58 -33.67
CA ASN A 25 44.72 -4.37 -33.15
C ASN A 25 45.10 -3.10 -32.35
N SER A 26 45.54 -3.27 -31.17
CA SER A 26 46.95 -3.31 -30.72
C SER A 26 47.14 -2.70 -29.32
N THR A 27 48.08 -3.29 -28.64
CA THR A 27 48.94 -2.83 -27.56
C THR A 27 48.47 -3.01 -26.11
N THR A 28 49.07 -3.98 -25.52
CA THR A 28 49.32 -4.31 -24.12
C THR A 28 49.49 -3.10 -23.19
N THR A 29 48.55 -3.02 -22.26
CA THR A 29 48.83 -2.56 -20.89
C THR A 29 48.19 -3.58 -19.95
N VAL A 30 48.98 -4.04 -18.97
CA VAL A 30 48.53 -4.99 -17.93
C VAL A 30 47.52 -4.25 -17.06
N GLU A 31 46.23 -4.34 -17.40
CA GLU A 31 45.15 -3.94 -16.51
C GLU A 31 44.91 -5.08 -15.51
N SER A 32 44.96 -4.73 -14.22
CA SER A 32 44.55 -5.61 -13.13
C SER A 32 43.20 -6.25 -13.47
N SER A 33 43.18 -7.57 -13.62
CA SER A 33 41.95 -8.31 -13.97
C SER A 33 40.92 -8.13 -12.86
N LEU A 34 39.82 -7.45 -13.18
CA LEU A 34 38.69 -7.29 -12.27
C LEU A 34 38.09 -8.67 -11.94
N SER A 35 37.70 -8.85 -10.68
CA SER A 35 37.04 -10.06 -10.20
C SER A 35 35.54 -9.96 -10.31
N CYS A 36 34.87 -11.06 -10.63
CA CYS A 36 33.42 -11.16 -10.63
C CYS A 36 32.82 -10.89 -9.24
N GLY A 37 31.98 -9.91 -9.13
CA GLY A 37 31.34 -9.51 -7.87
C GLY A 37 30.51 -10.59 -7.18
N ARG A 38 30.29 -11.76 -7.85
CA ARG A 38 29.58 -12.90 -7.29
C ARG A 38 30.47 -14.08 -6.91
N CYS A 39 31.37 -14.49 -7.78
CA CYS A 39 32.08 -15.75 -7.61
C CYS A 39 33.62 -15.58 -7.59
N GLY A 40 34.13 -14.36 -7.66
CA GLY A 40 35.59 -14.05 -7.60
C GLY A 40 36.41 -14.44 -8.83
N LYS A 41 35.83 -15.13 -9.84
CA LYS A 41 36.53 -15.46 -11.08
C LYS A 41 36.83 -14.20 -11.90
N PRO A 42 37.81 -14.22 -12.82
CA PRO A 42 38.09 -13.07 -13.70
C PRO A 42 36.79 -12.60 -14.39
N ALA A 43 36.54 -11.30 -14.35
CA ALA A 43 35.35 -10.72 -14.94
C ALA A 43 35.54 -10.44 -16.43
N LEU A 44 34.50 -10.78 -17.21
CA LEU A 44 34.47 -10.59 -18.67
C LEU A 44 33.40 -9.57 -19.08
N LEU A 45 32.47 -9.26 -18.18
CA LEU A 45 31.31 -8.39 -18.43
C LEU A 45 31.26 -7.30 -17.36
N GLN A 46 30.79 -6.12 -17.75
CA GLN A 46 30.51 -5.02 -16.84
C GLN A 46 29.07 -4.57 -17.00
N CYS A 47 28.44 -4.18 -15.90
CA CYS A 47 27.07 -3.68 -15.91
C CYS A 47 26.99 -2.37 -16.71
N PRO A 48 26.19 -2.30 -17.81
CA PRO A 48 26.09 -1.09 -18.63
C PRO A 48 25.58 0.11 -17.84
N LYS A 49 24.68 -0.11 -16.88
CA LYS A 49 24.13 0.97 -16.06
C LYS A 49 25.15 1.56 -15.08
N CYS A 50 26.06 0.75 -14.56
CA CYS A 50 27.18 1.25 -13.76
C CYS A 50 28.14 2.09 -14.59
N VAL A 51 28.37 1.71 -15.85
CA VAL A 51 29.19 2.51 -16.78
C VAL A 51 28.53 3.87 -17.05
N GLU A 52 27.22 3.87 -17.35
CA GLU A 52 26.44 5.10 -17.57
C GLU A 52 26.47 6.03 -16.36
N LEU A 53 26.34 5.49 -15.16
CA LEU A 53 26.37 6.23 -13.91
C LEU A 53 27.76 6.55 -13.37
N LYS A 54 28.83 6.20 -14.11
CA LYS A 54 30.24 6.40 -13.76
C LYS A 54 30.62 5.80 -12.40
N LEU A 55 30.03 4.65 -12.05
CA LEU A 55 30.26 3.97 -10.78
C LEU A 55 31.56 3.17 -10.79
N PRO A 56 32.18 2.91 -9.60
CA PRO A 56 33.37 2.06 -9.49
C PRO A 56 33.17 0.72 -10.17
N ARG A 57 34.23 0.23 -10.82
CA ARG A 57 34.22 -1.05 -11.53
C ARG A 57 34.17 -2.26 -10.60
N GLU A 58 34.69 -2.08 -9.39
CA GLU A 58 34.65 -3.08 -8.31
C GLU A 58 33.18 -3.33 -7.92
N GLY A 59 32.75 -4.62 -7.96
CA GLY A 59 31.37 -5.00 -7.70
C GLY A 59 30.40 -4.80 -8.87
N ALA A 60 30.84 -4.14 -9.97
CA ALA A 60 30.04 -3.93 -11.19
C ALA A 60 30.44 -4.87 -12.34
N ALA A 61 31.43 -5.76 -12.13
CA ALA A 61 31.99 -6.66 -13.11
C ALA A 61 31.63 -8.12 -12.83
N PHE A 62 31.35 -8.92 -13.88
CA PHE A 62 30.86 -10.29 -13.79
C PHE A 62 31.55 -11.20 -14.81
N CYS A 63 31.76 -12.47 -14.45
CA CYS A 63 32.39 -13.44 -15.34
C CYS A 63 31.43 -13.99 -16.42
N SER A 64 30.13 -13.92 -16.21
CA SER A 64 29.10 -14.40 -17.15
C SER A 64 27.77 -13.69 -16.96
N GLN A 65 26.86 -13.82 -17.94
CA GLN A 65 25.49 -13.32 -17.82
C GLN A 65 24.71 -13.97 -16.69
N ASP A 66 24.98 -15.24 -16.38
CA ASP A 66 24.31 -15.94 -15.28
C ASP A 66 24.72 -15.40 -13.93
N CYS A 67 26.01 -15.09 -13.73
CA CYS A 67 26.49 -14.40 -12.54
C CYS A 67 25.87 -13.00 -12.42
N PHE A 68 25.76 -12.28 -13.52
CA PHE A 68 25.11 -10.96 -13.56
C PHE A 68 23.61 -11.06 -13.20
N LYS A 69 22.85 -11.92 -13.88
CA LYS A 69 21.42 -12.11 -13.60
C LYS A 69 21.16 -12.52 -12.17
N ALA A 70 21.93 -13.45 -11.64
CA ALA A 70 21.78 -13.95 -10.29
C ALA A 70 22.21 -12.95 -9.20
N SER A 71 23.01 -11.93 -9.56
CA SER A 71 23.36 -10.81 -8.67
C SER A 71 22.44 -9.60 -8.86
N TRP A 72 21.54 -9.63 -9.83
CA TRP A 72 20.76 -8.45 -10.23
C TRP A 72 19.94 -7.83 -9.10
N SER A 73 19.32 -8.65 -8.25
CA SER A 73 18.51 -8.18 -7.12
C SER A 73 19.29 -7.32 -6.12
N SER A 74 20.54 -7.68 -5.85
CA SER A 74 21.45 -6.91 -4.98
C SER A 74 22.19 -5.81 -5.73
N HIS A 75 22.57 -6.06 -7.00
CA HIS A 75 23.35 -5.13 -7.80
C HIS A 75 22.58 -3.88 -8.23
N LYS A 76 21.27 -4.01 -8.54
CA LYS A 76 20.43 -2.87 -8.94
C LYS A 76 20.31 -1.77 -7.88
N SER A 77 20.51 -2.10 -6.60
CA SER A 77 20.49 -1.12 -5.50
C SER A 77 21.63 -0.10 -5.60
N VAL A 78 22.77 -0.49 -6.15
CA VAL A 78 23.93 0.39 -6.38
C VAL A 78 23.57 1.52 -7.35
N HIS A 79 22.75 1.23 -8.38
CA HIS A 79 22.28 2.23 -9.34
C HIS A 79 21.29 3.23 -8.72
N LEU A 80 20.48 2.76 -7.79
CA LEU A 80 19.51 3.60 -7.10
C LEU A 80 20.19 4.58 -6.15
N ILE A 81 21.16 4.09 -5.36
CA ILE A 81 21.98 4.91 -4.46
C ILE A 81 22.71 6.00 -5.24
N ALA A 82 23.31 5.66 -6.37
CA ALA A 82 24.05 6.62 -7.20
C ALA A 82 23.13 7.72 -7.79
N LYS A 83 21.91 7.38 -8.16
CA LYS A 83 20.92 8.38 -8.64
C LYS A 83 20.45 9.31 -7.51
N LEU A 84 20.32 8.82 -6.30
CA LEU A 84 19.96 9.62 -5.13
C LEU A 84 21.07 10.59 -4.73
N SER A 85 22.33 10.14 -4.77
CA SER A 85 23.51 10.98 -4.51
C SER A 85 23.71 12.10 -5.55
N SER A 86 23.31 11.88 -6.81
CA SER A 86 23.41 12.90 -7.87
C SER A 86 22.36 14.02 -7.75
N ASN A 87 21.35 13.85 -6.92
CA ASN A 87 20.26 14.83 -6.69
C ASN A 87 20.47 15.71 -5.44
N GLY A 88 21.70 15.85 -4.93
CA GLY A 88 22.06 16.84 -3.91
C GLY A 88 21.83 16.44 -2.45
N ALA A 89 21.67 15.14 -2.15
CA ALA A 89 21.67 14.64 -0.79
C ALA A 89 23.12 14.45 -0.31
N GLU A 90 23.57 15.30 0.61
CA GLU A 90 24.99 15.38 1.01
C GLU A 90 25.49 14.27 1.95
N ASN A 91 24.61 13.37 2.48
CA ASN A 91 25.06 12.26 3.32
C ASN A 91 24.15 11.02 3.21
N ALA A 92 24.76 9.84 3.09
CA ALA A 92 24.07 8.54 3.12
C ALA A 92 23.35 8.30 4.46
N ASP A 93 23.82 8.92 5.54
CA ASP A 93 23.22 8.85 6.88
C ASP A 93 21.92 9.66 6.98
N ASP A 94 21.83 10.82 6.32
CA ASP A 94 20.62 11.65 6.31
C ASP A 94 19.48 10.98 5.51
N ILE A 95 19.81 10.32 4.42
CA ILE A 95 18.85 9.52 3.64
C ILE A 95 18.39 8.31 4.46
N SER A 96 19.29 7.67 5.18
CA SER A 96 19.02 6.56 6.11
C SER A 96 18.12 6.99 7.27
N ILE A 97 18.30 8.18 7.81
CA ILE A 97 17.54 8.75 8.92
C ILE A 97 16.12 9.12 8.44
N ALA A 98 15.98 9.80 7.30
CA ALA A 98 14.67 10.18 6.75
C ALA A 98 13.82 8.97 6.34
N LEU A 99 14.41 7.98 5.67
CA LEU A 99 13.75 6.71 5.35
C LEU A 99 13.41 5.90 6.60
N ASN A 100 14.15 6.10 7.67
CA ASN A 100 14.02 5.34 8.92
C ASN A 100 13.02 5.94 9.91
N GLU A 101 12.74 7.24 9.88
CA GLU A 101 11.83 7.87 10.84
C GLU A 101 10.37 7.47 10.62
N GLY A 102 9.91 7.30 9.38
CA GLY A 102 8.58 6.83 9.04
C GLY A 102 8.27 5.39 9.48
N TRP A 103 9.29 4.54 9.62
CA TRP A 103 9.14 3.12 10.01
C TRP A 103 9.20 2.88 11.53
N LYS A 104 9.47 3.88 12.34
CA LYS A 104 9.54 3.74 13.82
C LYS A 104 8.25 3.16 14.43
N TYR A 105 7.11 3.45 13.82
CA TYR A 105 5.80 3.03 14.32
C TYR A 105 5.36 1.65 13.84
N CYS A 106 5.94 1.14 12.75
CA CYS A 106 5.62 -0.18 12.21
C CYS A 106 6.50 -1.32 12.78
N ILE A 107 7.46 -1.00 13.64
CA ILE A 107 8.37 -1.96 14.28
C ILE A 107 7.85 -2.27 15.68
N LYS A 108 7.64 -3.54 16.00
CA LYS A 108 7.29 -3.99 17.35
C LYS A 108 8.30 -3.42 18.36
N LYS A 109 7.80 -2.85 19.45
CA LYS A 109 8.64 -2.34 20.55
C LYS A 109 9.61 -3.43 20.99
N GLY A 110 10.93 -3.18 20.87
CA GLY A 110 11.98 -4.14 21.21
C GLY A 110 12.57 -4.94 20.04
N GLN A 111 12.06 -4.79 18.81
CA GLN A 111 12.74 -5.35 17.64
C GLN A 111 13.86 -4.39 17.20
N ALA A 112 15.11 -4.86 17.28
CA ALA A 112 16.24 -4.14 16.71
C ALA A 112 16.06 -4.06 15.18
N ARG A 113 16.31 -2.88 14.60
CA ARG A 113 16.42 -2.72 13.16
C ARG A 113 17.51 -3.64 12.65
N THR A 114 17.15 -4.64 11.88
CA THR A 114 18.13 -5.39 11.13
C THR A 114 18.24 -4.76 9.75
N SER A 115 19.46 -4.49 9.31
CA SER A 115 19.80 -4.01 7.96
C SER A 115 19.37 -4.96 6.81
N LYS A 116 18.52 -5.93 7.11
CA LYS A 116 18.07 -7.00 6.21
C LYS A 116 16.72 -6.78 5.57
N PHE A 117 16.05 -5.65 5.81
CA PHE A 117 14.84 -5.34 5.04
C PHE A 117 15.25 -5.02 3.61
N PRO A 118 14.65 -5.68 2.60
CA PRO A 118 14.90 -5.31 1.22
C PRO A 118 14.53 -3.84 1.04
N LEU A 119 15.35 -3.09 0.29
CA LEU A 119 15.02 -1.73 -0.11
C LEU A 119 13.65 -1.75 -0.78
N PHE A 120 12.71 -0.96 -0.28
CA PHE A 120 11.38 -0.88 -0.84
C PHE A 120 11.45 -0.27 -2.25
N GLU A 121 10.86 -0.96 -3.22
CA GLU A 121 10.84 -0.51 -4.62
C GLU A 121 9.60 0.36 -4.84
N TRP A 122 9.78 1.68 -4.81
CA TRP A 122 8.71 2.65 -4.99
C TRP A 122 8.15 2.59 -6.41
N THR A 123 6.83 2.53 -6.53
CA THR A 123 6.14 2.45 -7.82
C THR A 123 5.84 3.83 -8.42
N GLY A 124 5.93 4.88 -7.65
CA GLY A 124 5.68 6.26 -8.05
C GLY A 124 6.61 7.27 -7.38
N THR A 125 6.18 8.52 -7.34
CA THR A 125 6.95 9.66 -6.84
C THR A 125 6.77 9.92 -5.34
N LEU A 126 5.69 9.40 -4.74
CA LEU A 126 5.43 9.61 -3.32
C LEU A 126 6.47 8.93 -2.43
N ARG A 127 6.75 9.59 -1.33
CA ARG A 127 7.63 9.12 -0.26
C ARG A 127 6.96 9.36 1.08
N PRO A 128 7.29 8.57 2.13
CA PRO A 128 6.79 8.84 3.49
C PRO A 128 7.29 10.19 4.00
N TYR A 129 6.41 10.90 4.69
CA TYR A 129 6.72 12.12 5.43
C TYR A 129 6.75 11.83 6.93
N PRO A 130 7.25 12.75 7.76
CA PRO A 130 7.23 12.60 9.21
C PRO A 130 5.80 12.37 9.74
N ILE A 131 5.69 11.45 10.69
CA ILE A 131 4.42 11.06 11.33
C ILE A 131 4.35 11.70 12.72
N SER A 132 3.25 12.39 13.02
CA SER A 132 2.99 12.92 14.36
C SER A 132 2.73 11.78 15.38
N SER A 133 2.82 12.10 16.65
CA SER A 133 2.53 11.14 17.74
C SER A 133 1.11 10.58 17.63
N MET A 134 0.96 9.34 18.08
CA MET A 134 -0.35 8.68 18.19
C MET A 134 -1.28 9.49 19.11
N ARG A 135 -2.53 9.70 18.66
CA ARG A 135 -3.55 10.44 19.40
C ARG A 135 -4.12 9.61 20.54
N ASN A 136 -4.51 10.28 21.63
CA ASN A 136 -5.06 9.63 22.79
C ASN A 136 -6.58 9.49 22.71
N VAL A 137 -7.10 8.32 23.11
CA VAL A 137 -8.53 8.07 23.26
C VAL A 137 -8.91 8.19 24.73
N PRO A 138 -9.92 9.00 25.10
CA PRO A 138 -10.39 9.15 26.47
C PRO A 138 -10.75 7.82 27.13
N ALA A 139 -10.60 7.75 28.46
CA ALA A 139 -10.82 6.51 29.21
C ALA A 139 -12.26 6.00 29.20
N HIS A 140 -13.23 6.90 29.02
CA HIS A 140 -14.67 6.56 29.00
C HIS A 140 -15.14 5.96 27.66
N ILE A 141 -14.31 5.97 26.62
CA ILE A 141 -14.62 5.34 25.33
C ILE A 141 -14.31 3.85 25.42
N ASP A 142 -15.27 3.02 25.01
CA ASP A 142 -15.07 1.58 24.88
C ASP A 142 -13.94 1.28 23.88
N LYS A 143 -13.07 0.36 24.23
CA LYS A 143 -11.85 0.08 23.48
C LYS A 143 -11.79 -1.38 23.03
N PRO A 144 -11.35 -1.63 21.79
CA PRO A 144 -11.06 -3.00 21.35
C PRO A 144 -9.82 -3.55 22.11
N ASP A 145 -9.64 -4.86 22.03
CA ASP A 145 -8.65 -5.59 22.83
C ASP A 145 -7.18 -5.25 22.54
N TRP A 146 -6.90 -4.67 21.38
CA TRP A 146 -5.56 -4.22 20.95
C TRP A 146 -5.24 -2.77 21.35
N ALA A 147 -6.22 -2.01 21.84
CA ALA A 147 -6.07 -0.56 22.04
C ALA A 147 -4.88 -0.18 22.94
N ILE A 148 -4.50 -1.04 23.89
CA ILE A 148 -3.44 -0.78 24.86
C ILE A 148 -2.07 -1.23 24.35
N ASP A 149 -1.96 -2.46 23.87
CA ASP A 149 -0.68 -3.10 23.57
C ASP A 149 -0.43 -3.32 22.07
N GLY A 150 -1.39 -2.97 21.22
CA GLY A 150 -1.27 -3.08 19.76
C GLY A 150 -1.47 -4.48 19.22
N ILE A 151 -1.89 -5.44 20.04
CA ILE A 151 -1.99 -6.85 19.65
C ILE A 151 -3.46 -7.29 19.69
N PRO A 152 -4.12 -7.55 18.57
CA PRO A 152 -5.43 -8.20 18.53
C PRO A 152 -5.32 -9.59 19.18
N LYS A 153 -6.19 -9.91 20.13
CA LYS A 153 -6.15 -11.16 20.89
C LYS A 153 -7.28 -12.10 20.48
N ALA A 154 -8.47 -11.54 20.34
CA ALA A 154 -9.66 -12.31 19.97
C ALA A 154 -9.64 -12.75 18.49
N GLU A 155 -9.21 -11.88 17.59
CA GLU A 155 -9.27 -12.08 16.15
C GLU A 155 -8.46 -13.30 15.66
N PRO A 156 -7.16 -13.48 16.00
CA PRO A 156 -6.36 -14.59 15.49
C PRO A 156 -6.78 -15.98 15.99
N SER A 157 -7.47 -16.05 17.12
CA SER A 157 -7.90 -17.32 17.74
C SER A 157 -9.37 -17.67 17.49
N SER A 158 -10.10 -16.80 16.79
CA SER A 158 -11.53 -16.97 16.54
C SER A 158 -11.80 -17.92 15.38
N ASP A 159 -12.77 -18.80 15.56
CA ASP A 159 -13.33 -19.63 14.48
C ASP A 159 -13.90 -18.79 13.33
N LEU A 160 -14.27 -17.54 13.61
CA LEU A 160 -14.77 -16.58 12.62
C LEU A 160 -13.73 -16.18 11.58
N GLN A 161 -12.47 -16.56 11.72
CA GLN A 161 -11.47 -16.47 10.65
C GLN A 161 -11.74 -17.44 9.49
N HIS A 162 -12.52 -18.48 9.74
CA HIS A 162 -12.77 -19.56 8.79
C HIS A 162 -14.26 -19.82 8.54
N VAL A 163 -15.14 -19.39 9.45
CA VAL A 163 -16.58 -19.60 9.40
C VAL A 163 -17.30 -18.26 9.26
N VAL A 164 -18.20 -18.17 8.29
CA VAL A 164 -19.03 -16.97 8.10
C VAL A 164 -20.06 -16.87 9.22
N GLU A 165 -20.00 -15.79 9.97
CA GLU A 165 -20.93 -15.53 11.07
C GLU A 165 -22.31 -15.11 10.55
N ILE A 166 -23.35 -15.80 10.98
CA ILE A 166 -24.73 -15.38 10.79
C ILE A 166 -25.07 -14.35 11.87
N LYS A 167 -25.21 -13.09 11.48
CA LYS A 167 -25.47 -11.99 12.42
C LYS A 167 -26.88 -12.10 13.03
N THR A 168 -26.95 -11.89 14.33
CA THR A 168 -28.23 -11.77 15.03
C THR A 168 -28.89 -10.42 14.74
N PRO A 169 -30.21 -10.25 14.92
CA PRO A 169 -30.88 -8.97 14.76
C PRO A 169 -30.28 -7.85 15.61
N GLU A 170 -29.80 -8.18 16.82
CA GLU A 170 -29.18 -7.20 17.70
C GLU A 170 -27.79 -6.79 17.21
N GLN A 171 -26.97 -7.72 16.72
CA GLN A 171 -25.72 -7.39 16.06
C GLN A 171 -25.93 -6.50 14.83
N ILE A 172 -26.91 -6.84 13.98
CA ILE A 172 -27.26 -6.03 12.80
C ILE A 172 -27.64 -4.60 13.21
N LYS A 173 -28.45 -4.45 14.29
CA LYS A 173 -28.82 -3.11 14.79
C LYS A 173 -27.61 -2.31 15.23
N ARG A 174 -26.70 -2.92 16.01
CA ARG A 174 -25.46 -2.27 16.44
C ARG A 174 -24.57 -1.90 15.25
N MET A 175 -24.40 -2.81 14.29
CA MET A 175 -23.62 -2.56 13.07
C MET A 175 -24.19 -1.42 12.22
N LYS A 176 -25.50 -1.32 12.07
CA LYS A 176 -26.15 -0.20 11.36
C LYS A 176 -25.88 1.13 12.05
N GLU A 177 -25.95 1.18 13.39
CA GLU A 177 -25.63 2.37 14.16
C GLU A 177 -24.17 2.77 14.02
N THR A 178 -23.24 1.80 14.14
CA THR A 178 -21.80 2.01 14.00
C THR A 178 -21.43 2.47 12.59
N SER A 179 -22.02 1.85 11.56
CA SER A 179 -21.77 2.25 10.16
C SER A 179 -22.31 3.66 9.86
N ARG A 180 -23.44 4.08 10.47
CA ARG A 180 -23.92 5.46 10.38
C ARG A 180 -22.90 6.43 10.99
N ILE A 181 -22.37 6.12 12.17
CA ILE A 181 -21.32 6.92 12.81
C ILE A 181 -20.09 7.00 11.90
N ALA A 182 -19.62 5.88 11.38
CA ALA A 182 -18.47 5.84 10.48
C ALA A 182 -18.69 6.68 9.22
N ARG A 183 -19.92 6.70 8.65
CA ARG A 183 -20.30 7.57 7.53
C ARG A 183 -20.21 9.05 7.90
N GLU A 184 -20.74 9.45 9.05
CA GLU A 184 -20.68 10.82 9.55
C GLU A 184 -19.23 11.30 9.78
N VAL A 185 -18.37 10.39 10.28
CA VAL A 185 -16.94 10.65 10.47
C VAL A 185 -16.24 10.83 9.12
N LEU A 186 -16.53 9.97 8.14
CA LEU A 186 -15.96 10.09 6.80
C LEU A 186 -16.44 11.37 6.10
N ASP A 187 -17.68 11.78 6.29
CA ASP A 187 -18.22 13.05 5.79
C ASP A 187 -17.54 14.25 6.46
N ALA A 188 -17.15 14.13 7.74
CA ALA A 188 -16.35 15.17 8.41
C ALA A 188 -14.96 15.30 7.78
N ALA A 189 -14.30 14.19 7.50
CA ALA A 189 -13.03 14.17 6.78
C ALA A 189 -13.14 14.80 5.38
N ALA A 190 -14.19 14.45 4.62
CA ALA A 190 -14.43 14.97 3.29
C ALA A 190 -14.47 16.52 3.24
N ARG A 191 -15.07 17.14 4.26
CA ARG A 191 -15.21 18.61 4.34
C ARG A 191 -13.90 19.38 4.44
N VAL A 192 -12.84 18.75 4.90
CA VAL A 192 -11.53 19.42 5.07
C VAL A 192 -10.56 19.15 3.93
N ILE A 193 -10.88 18.21 3.03
CA ILE A 193 -10.02 17.83 1.91
C ILE A 193 -9.94 18.96 0.89
N LYS A 194 -8.74 19.54 0.74
CA LYS A 194 -8.40 20.57 -0.24
C LYS A 194 -6.88 20.66 -0.40
N PRO A 195 -6.36 21.29 -1.45
CA PRO A 195 -4.94 21.56 -1.57
C PRO A 195 -4.36 22.27 -0.34
N GLY A 196 -3.20 21.80 0.13
CA GLY A 196 -2.46 22.35 1.28
C GLY A 196 -2.78 21.74 2.63
N VAL A 197 -3.87 20.96 2.78
CA VAL A 197 -4.16 20.19 3.99
C VAL A 197 -3.23 18.97 4.04
N THR A 198 -2.71 18.63 5.22
CA THR A 198 -1.92 17.41 5.41
C THR A 198 -2.83 16.19 5.65
N THR A 199 -2.33 15.01 5.34
CA THR A 199 -3.06 13.78 5.66
C THR A 199 -3.17 13.57 7.18
N ASP A 200 -2.23 14.11 7.99
CA ASP A 200 -2.31 14.12 9.46
C ASP A 200 -3.43 15.03 9.99
N GLU A 201 -3.72 16.15 9.31
CA GLU A 201 -4.87 17.01 9.66
C GLU A 201 -6.20 16.28 9.36
N ILE A 202 -6.27 15.47 8.31
CA ILE A 202 -7.44 14.61 8.04
C ILE A 202 -7.60 13.57 9.16
N ASP A 203 -6.51 12.92 9.57
CA ASP A 203 -6.50 11.97 10.70
C ASP A 203 -7.00 12.63 11.99
N ALA A 204 -6.61 13.88 12.25
CA ALA A 204 -7.09 14.63 13.42
C ALA A 204 -8.62 14.77 13.38
N VAL A 205 -9.19 15.15 12.25
CA VAL A 205 -10.65 15.31 12.09
C VAL A 205 -11.35 13.98 12.28
N VAL A 206 -10.85 12.89 11.69
CA VAL A 206 -11.40 11.54 11.87
C VAL A 206 -11.35 11.12 13.33
N HIS A 207 -10.22 11.34 14.00
CA HIS A 207 -10.06 11.02 15.42
C HIS A 207 -11.09 11.75 16.28
N GLU A 208 -11.13 13.08 16.18
CA GLU A 208 -12.00 13.92 16.99
C GLU A 208 -13.49 13.63 16.72
N ALA A 209 -13.89 13.44 15.46
CA ALA A 209 -15.26 13.11 15.12
C ALA A 209 -15.67 11.73 15.66
N THR A 210 -14.77 10.74 15.61
CA THR A 210 -15.00 9.41 16.17
C THR A 210 -15.19 9.47 17.69
N ILE A 211 -14.31 10.19 18.40
CA ILE A 211 -14.39 10.38 19.86
C ILE A 211 -15.67 11.12 20.24
N ALA A 212 -16.03 12.18 19.52
CA ALA A 212 -17.26 12.95 19.77
C ALA A 212 -18.54 12.09 19.62
N ALA A 213 -18.50 11.09 18.72
CA ALA A 213 -19.59 10.14 18.55
C ALA A 213 -19.60 8.99 19.60
N GLY A 214 -18.61 8.96 20.52
CA GLY A 214 -18.47 7.93 21.54
C GLY A 214 -17.81 6.63 21.04
N GLY A 215 -17.19 6.65 19.84
CA GLY A 215 -16.52 5.51 19.24
C GLY A 215 -15.00 5.53 19.41
N TYR A 216 -14.37 4.40 19.10
CA TYR A 216 -12.93 4.25 19.00
C TYR A 216 -12.52 4.09 17.52
N PRO A 217 -11.52 4.81 17.01
CA PRO A 217 -11.05 4.60 15.65
C PRO A 217 -10.30 3.27 15.56
N SER A 218 -10.91 2.27 14.94
CA SER A 218 -10.44 0.88 14.93
C SER A 218 -9.00 0.69 14.46
N PRO A 219 -8.49 1.42 13.45
CA PRO A 219 -7.09 1.29 13.02
C PRO A 219 -6.09 1.69 14.09
N LEU A 220 -6.46 2.60 15.02
CA LEU A 220 -5.53 3.15 16.00
C LEU A 220 -4.96 2.05 16.89
N ASN A 221 -3.64 1.93 16.88
CA ASN A 221 -2.86 0.90 17.53
C ASN A 221 -3.12 -0.55 17.07
N TYR A 222 -3.99 -0.81 16.08
CA TYR A 222 -4.17 -2.14 15.50
C TYR A 222 -2.88 -2.59 14.82
N HIS A 223 -2.27 -3.69 15.30
CA HIS A 223 -0.93 -4.12 14.88
C HIS A 223 0.10 -2.98 14.90
N PHE A 224 -0.02 -2.08 15.87
CA PHE A 224 0.82 -0.88 16.05
C PHE A 224 0.61 0.21 14.98
N PHE A 225 -0.49 0.19 14.24
CA PHE A 225 -0.81 1.26 13.31
C PHE A 225 -1.00 2.59 14.06
N PRO A 226 -0.28 3.66 13.70
CA PRO A 226 -0.13 4.82 14.60
C PRO A 226 -1.24 5.88 14.47
N LYS A 227 -2.25 5.67 13.61
CA LYS A 227 -3.23 6.66 13.19
C LYS A 227 -4.67 6.16 13.31
N SER A 228 -5.61 7.08 13.23
CA SER A 228 -7.05 6.82 13.42
C SER A 228 -7.78 6.43 12.14
N CYS A 229 -7.16 6.67 10.99
CA CYS A 229 -7.67 6.26 9.67
C CYS A 229 -6.50 5.94 8.74
N CYS A 230 -6.82 5.40 7.55
CA CYS A 230 -5.85 5.34 6.47
C CYS A 230 -6.09 6.48 5.49
N THR A 231 -5.02 7.05 4.93
CA THR A 231 -5.06 8.05 3.85
C THR A 231 -4.15 7.62 2.72
N SER A 232 -4.74 7.13 1.64
CA SER A 232 -3.99 6.59 0.52
C SER A 232 -4.04 7.54 -0.66
N VAL A 233 -2.90 8.21 -0.93
CA VAL A 233 -2.78 9.25 -1.96
C VAL A 233 -2.20 8.66 -3.23
N ASN A 234 -2.79 8.97 -4.37
CA ASN A 234 -2.35 8.62 -5.73
C ASN A 234 -1.99 7.12 -5.89
N GLU A 235 -0.68 6.79 -6.02
CA GLU A 235 -0.20 5.42 -6.21
C GLU A 235 -0.23 4.53 -4.95
N VAL A 236 -0.54 5.09 -3.78
CA VAL A 236 -0.72 4.30 -2.57
C VAL A 236 -2.04 3.55 -2.65
N ILE A 237 -1.96 2.23 -2.76
CA ILE A 237 -3.14 1.37 -3.05
C ILE A 237 -4.13 1.38 -1.88
N CYS A 238 -3.67 1.17 -0.65
CA CYS A 238 -4.45 1.17 0.58
C CYS A 238 -3.53 1.28 1.80
N HIS A 239 -4.12 1.42 3.00
CA HIS A 239 -3.43 1.43 4.29
C HIS A 239 -2.34 2.51 4.40
N GLY A 240 -2.48 3.61 3.62
CA GLY A 240 -1.60 4.76 3.72
C GLY A 240 -1.62 5.35 5.13
N ILE A 241 -0.44 5.61 5.71
CA ILE A 241 -0.33 6.16 7.06
C ILE A 241 -0.39 7.69 6.96
N PRO A 242 -1.37 8.35 7.60
CA PRO A 242 -1.42 9.81 7.70
C PRO A 242 -0.12 10.42 8.20
N ASP A 243 0.41 11.39 7.47
CA ASP A 243 1.69 12.04 7.73
C ASP A 243 1.64 13.55 7.46
N SER A 244 2.77 14.25 7.50
CA SER A 244 2.87 15.69 7.28
C SER A 244 2.87 16.12 5.80
N ARG A 245 2.71 15.20 4.84
CA ARG A 245 2.58 15.56 3.44
C ARG A 245 1.33 16.38 3.20
N ARG A 246 1.49 17.53 2.54
CA ARG A 246 0.37 18.34 2.09
C ARG A 246 -0.22 17.79 0.80
N LEU A 247 -1.53 17.73 0.73
CA LEU A 247 -2.25 17.41 -0.50
C LEU A 247 -2.02 18.51 -1.53
N GLU A 248 -1.80 18.12 -2.76
CA GLU A 248 -1.52 19.00 -3.90
C GLU A 248 -2.72 19.06 -4.85
N ASP A 249 -2.82 20.13 -5.62
CA ASP A 249 -3.83 20.24 -6.68
C ASP A 249 -3.60 19.13 -7.72
N GLY A 250 -4.61 18.33 -7.98
CA GLY A 250 -4.53 17.14 -8.85
C GLY A 250 -4.39 15.81 -8.14
N ASP A 251 -4.14 15.77 -6.82
CA ASP A 251 -4.14 14.51 -6.07
C ASP A 251 -5.54 13.87 -6.04
N ILE A 252 -5.57 12.55 -5.96
CA ILE A 252 -6.70 11.78 -5.45
C ILE A 252 -6.30 11.20 -4.09
N VAL A 253 -7.21 11.20 -3.11
CA VAL A 253 -6.96 10.64 -1.79
C VAL A 253 -8.11 9.76 -1.35
N ASN A 254 -7.83 8.49 -1.08
CA ASN A 254 -8.77 7.61 -0.40
C ASN A 254 -8.63 7.80 1.11
N VAL A 255 -9.74 8.05 1.79
CA VAL A 255 -9.83 8.10 3.24
C VAL A 255 -10.63 6.89 3.70
N ASP A 256 -10.02 6.07 4.54
CA ASP A 256 -10.57 4.80 5.01
C ASP A 256 -10.76 4.86 6.52
N VAL A 257 -12.03 4.76 6.92
CA VAL A 257 -12.50 4.97 8.29
C VAL A 257 -13.16 3.71 8.81
N THR A 258 -12.65 3.20 9.91
CA THR A 258 -13.32 2.16 10.69
C THR A 258 -13.56 2.62 12.10
N VAL A 259 -14.81 2.53 12.55
CA VAL A 259 -15.23 2.90 13.90
C VAL A 259 -15.58 1.64 14.70
N TYR A 260 -15.07 1.53 15.92
CA TYR A 260 -15.52 0.56 16.92
C TYR A 260 -16.51 1.25 17.87
N TYR A 261 -17.72 0.73 17.95
CA TYR A 261 -18.77 1.26 18.81
C TYR A 261 -19.70 0.14 19.28
N LYS A 262 -20.03 0.12 20.58
CA LYS A 262 -20.89 -0.92 21.19
C LYS A 262 -20.48 -2.35 20.85
N GLY A 263 -19.18 -2.62 20.81
CA GLY A 263 -18.62 -3.95 20.61
C GLY A 263 -18.62 -4.44 19.17
N VAL A 264 -18.88 -3.57 18.17
CA VAL A 264 -18.84 -3.92 16.74
C VAL A 264 -18.11 -2.85 15.92
N HIS A 265 -17.63 -3.25 14.76
CA HIS A 265 -16.95 -2.38 13.81
C HIS A 265 -17.88 -1.95 12.65
N GLY A 266 -17.64 -0.75 12.14
CA GLY A 266 -18.23 -0.24 10.90
C GLY A 266 -17.12 0.38 10.06
N ASP A 267 -16.94 -0.12 8.84
CA ASP A 267 -15.82 0.13 7.97
C ASP A 267 -16.28 0.62 6.60
N LEU A 268 -15.79 1.77 6.19
CA LEU A 268 -16.08 2.36 4.87
C LEU A 268 -15.01 3.36 4.44
N ASN A 269 -14.85 3.49 3.15
CA ASN A 269 -13.91 4.44 2.58
C ASN A 269 -14.46 5.11 1.32
N GLU A 270 -13.87 6.23 0.95
CA GLU A 270 -14.21 6.96 -0.26
C GLU A 270 -12.97 7.69 -0.80
N THR A 271 -12.89 7.82 -2.13
CA THR A 271 -11.81 8.56 -2.78
C THR A 271 -12.28 9.95 -3.19
N TYR A 272 -11.54 10.96 -2.77
CA TYR A 272 -11.84 12.37 -2.98
C TYR A 272 -10.86 13.01 -3.96
N PHE A 273 -11.35 13.99 -4.72
CA PHE A 273 -10.53 14.81 -5.61
C PHE A 273 -10.00 16.02 -4.86
N VAL A 274 -8.72 16.31 -5.04
CA VAL A 274 -8.05 17.47 -4.45
C VAL A 274 -7.82 18.51 -5.55
N GLY A 275 -8.67 19.52 -5.58
CA GLY A 275 -8.62 20.55 -6.62
C GLY A 275 -8.92 20.03 -8.04
N ASN A 276 -8.08 20.34 -9.01
CA ASN A 276 -8.27 20.01 -10.43
C ASN A 276 -7.58 18.69 -10.78
N VAL A 277 -8.29 17.60 -10.69
CA VAL A 277 -7.81 16.25 -10.98
C VAL A 277 -7.91 15.96 -12.49
N ASP A 278 -6.96 15.21 -13.03
CA ASP A 278 -6.96 14.78 -14.42
C ASP A 278 -8.11 13.80 -14.74
N ASP A 279 -8.48 13.72 -16.03
CA ASP A 279 -9.61 12.92 -16.48
C ASP A 279 -9.39 11.40 -16.32
N ALA A 280 -8.14 10.93 -16.38
CA ALA A 280 -7.84 9.51 -16.21
C ALA A 280 -8.03 9.08 -14.74
N SER A 281 -7.63 9.92 -13.78
CA SER A 281 -7.87 9.71 -12.36
C SER A 281 -9.35 9.81 -12.02
N LYS A 282 -10.09 10.78 -12.58
CA LYS A 282 -11.56 10.85 -12.44
C LYS A 282 -12.24 9.59 -12.95
N GLN A 283 -11.81 9.09 -14.13
CA GLN A 283 -12.37 7.86 -14.71
C GLN A 283 -12.07 6.64 -13.85
N LEU A 284 -10.87 6.55 -13.23
CA LEU A 284 -10.51 5.49 -12.30
C LEU A 284 -11.45 5.47 -11.09
N VAL A 285 -11.62 6.61 -10.43
CA VAL A 285 -12.49 6.76 -9.25
C VAL A 285 -13.94 6.42 -9.60
N LYS A 286 -14.45 6.95 -10.71
CA LYS A 286 -15.80 6.64 -11.21
C LYS A 286 -15.98 5.15 -11.47
N CYS A 287 -15.05 4.52 -12.17
CA CYS A 287 -15.11 3.08 -12.46
C CYS A 287 -15.11 2.25 -11.18
N THR A 288 -14.30 2.64 -10.18
CA THR A 288 -14.23 1.96 -8.89
C THR A 288 -15.57 2.05 -8.14
N TYR A 289 -16.18 3.22 -8.14
CA TYR A 289 -17.50 3.42 -7.56
C TYR A 289 -18.58 2.57 -8.28
N GLU A 290 -18.58 2.58 -9.61
CA GLU A 290 -19.48 1.75 -10.41
C GLU A 290 -19.28 0.24 -10.17
N CYS A 291 -18.04 -0.20 -9.89
CA CYS A 291 -17.77 -1.58 -9.50
C CYS A 291 -18.44 -1.93 -8.18
N LEU A 292 -18.38 -1.03 -7.19
CA LEU A 292 -19.04 -1.20 -5.89
C LEU A 292 -20.57 -1.30 -6.06
N GLU A 293 -21.16 -0.38 -6.78
CA GLU A 293 -22.61 -0.36 -7.05
C GLU A 293 -23.09 -1.66 -7.74
N LYS A 294 -22.35 -2.11 -8.75
CA LYS A 294 -22.65 -3.36 -9.46
C LYS A 294 -22.50 -4.60 -8.56
N ALA A 295 -21.49 -4.59 -7.68
CA ALA A 295 -21.29 -5.65 -6.71
C ALA A 295 -22.44 -5.72 -5.71
N ILE A 296 -22.86 -4.59 -5.15
CA ILE A 296 -23.99 -4.49 -4.22
C ILE A 296 -25.28 -4.96 -4.90
N ALA A 297 -25.53 -4.57 -6.15
CA ALA A 297 -26.75 -4.89 -6.87
C ALA A 297 -27.00 -6.39 -7.08
N ILE A 298 -25.95 -7.22 -7.08
CA ILE A 298 -26.10 -8.66 -7.25
C ILE A 298 -26.24 -9.42 -5.93
N VAL A 299 -25.93 -8.78 -4.79
CA VAL A 299 -25.96 -9.45 -3.47
C VAL A 299 -27.36 -9.85 -3.09
N LYS A 300 -27.58 -11.16 -3.00
CA LYS A 300 -28.83 -11.78 -2.54
C LYS A 300 -28.58 -13.23 -2.13
N PRO A 301 -29.47 -13.87 -1.38
CA PRO A 301 -29.33 -15.28 -1.03
C PRO A 301 -29.07 -16.18 -2.26
N GLY A 302 -28.07 -17.05 -2.14
CA GLY A 302 -27.67 -18.00 -3.19
C GLY A 302 -26.61 -17.50 -4.16
N VAL A 303 -26.28 -16.19 -4.20
CA VAL A 303 -25.16 -15.66 -4.98
C VAL A 303 -23.83 -16.06 -4.31
N ARG A 304 -22.91 -16.59 -5.08
CA ARG A 304 -21.59 -16.97 -4.56
C ARG A 304 -20.67 -15.76 -4.46
N PHE A 305 -19.81 -15.71 -3.46
CA PHE A 305 -18.85 -14.61 -3.26
C PHE A 305 -17.96 -14.38 -4.48
N ARG A 306 -17.58 -15.44 -5.21
CA ARG A 306 -16.82 -15.31 -6.46
C ARG A 306 -17.54 -14.52 -7.55
N GLU A 307 -18.88 -14.53 -7.58
CA GLU A 307 -19.66 -13.80 -8.57
C GLU A 307 -19.57 -12.29 -8.35
N VAL A 308 -19.40 -11.86 -7.09
CA VAL A 308 -19.09 -10.47 -6.73
C VAL A 308 -17.76 -10.06 -7.38
N GLY A 309 -16.71 -10.86 -7.20
CA GLY A 309 -15.41 -10.60 -7.81
C GLY A 309 -15.44 -10.62 -9.34
N GLU A 310 -16.23 -11.54 -9.94
CA GLU A 310 -16.39 -11.62 -11.41
C GLU A 310 -17.04 -10.34 -11.98
N VAL A 311 -18.07 -9.81 -11.32
CA VAL A 311 -18.74 -8.56 -11.71
C VAL A 311 -17.80 -7.37 -11.64
N ILE A 312 -17.06 -7.25 -10.53
CA ILE A 312 -16.06 -6.19 -10.33
C ILE A 312 -14.99 -6.26 -11.42
N ASN A 313 -14.35 -7.42 -11.56
CA ASN A 313 -13.23 -7.59 -12.51
C ASN A 313 -13.66 -7.35 -13.96
N ARG A 314 -14.87 -7.81 -14.33
CA ARG A 314 -15.41 -7.59 -15.68
C ARG A 314 -15.60 -6.11 -15.96
N HIS A 315 -16.24 -5.37 -15.04
CA HIS A 315 -16.48 -3.94 -15.23
C HIS A 315 -15.18 -3.14 -15.29
N ALA A 316 -14.24 -3.41 -14.39
CA ALA A 316 -12.93 -2.79 -14.39
C ALA A 316 -12.18 -3.03 -15.71
N SER A 317 -12.13 -4.30 -16.16
CA SER A 317 -11.45 -4.68 -17.41
C SER A 317 -12.07 -4.03 -18.66
N MET A 318 -13.40 -3.96 -18.74
CA MET A 318 -14.12 -3.28 -19.83
C MET A 318 -13.85 -1.77 -19.84
N SER A 319 -13.56 -1.17 -18.69
CA SER A 319 -13.21 0.23 -18.56
C SER A 319 -11.71 0.52 -18.72
N GLY A 320 -10.90 -0.50 -19.08
CA GLY A 320 -9.46 -0.37 -19.28
C GLY A 320 -8.62 -0.37 -18.00
N PHE A 321 -9.19 -0.86 -16.90
CA PHE A 321 -8.53 -0.98 -15.60
C PHE A 321 -8.33 -2.44 -15.21
N SER A 322 -7.55 -2.68 -14.16
CA SER A 322 -7.35 -4.01 -13.56
C SER A 322 -7.55 -3.95 -12.05
N VAL A 323 -8.05 -5.04 -11.47
CA VAL A 323 -8.20 -5.17 -10.02
C VAL A 323 -6.87 -5.54 -9.36
N VAL A 324 -6.65 -5.03 -8.15
CA VAL A 324 -5.51 -5.43 -7.31
C VAL A 324 -5.84 -6.77 -6.67
N LYS A 325 -5.01 -7.79 -6.95
CA LYS A 325 -5.26 -9.17 -6.52
C LYS A 325 -4.69 -9.52 -5.15
N SER A 326 -3.83 -8.66 -4.60
CA SER A 326 -3.15 -8.89 -3.33
C SER A 326 -4.02 -8.60 -2.11
N TYR A 327 -5.16 -7.94 -2.32
CA TYR A 327 -6.13 -7.60 -1.28
C TYR A 327 -7.52 -8.09 -1.66
N CYS A 328 -8.38 -8.23 -0.67
CA CYS A 328 -9.78 -8.64 -0.85
C CYS A 328 -10.68 -7.96 0.17
N GLY A 329 -11.97 -7.95 -0.07
CA GLY A 329 -12.96 -7.62 0.95
C GLY A 329 -13.01 -8.69 2.04
N HIS A 330 -13.51 -8.34 3.21
CA HIS A 330 -13.57 -9.22 4.37
C HIS A 330 -14.90 -9.09 5.12
N GLY A 331 -15.21 -10.10 5.93
CA GLY A 331 -16.29 -10.02 6.90
C GLY A 331 -15.92 -9.06 8.05
N ILE A 332 -16.95 -8.49 8.67
CA ILE A 332 -16.81 -7.52 9.78
C ILE A 332 -17.94 -7.72 10.78
N GLY A 333 -17.72 -7.35 12.02
CA GLY A 333 -18.72 -7.44 13.07
C GLY A 333 -18.12 -7.13 14.43
N GLU A 334 -18.15 -8.10 15.35
CA GLU A 334 -17.45 -8.00 16.63
C GLU A 334 -15.92 -8.12 16.45
N LEU A 335 -15.48 -8.76 15.36
CA LEU A 335 -14.09 -8.71 14.90
C LEU A 335 -13.93 -7.66 13.80
N PHE A 336 -12.76 -7.05 13.72
CA PHE A 336 -12.41 -6.09 12.67
C PHE A 336 -12.29 -6.80 11.33
N HIS A 337 -11.56 -7.92 11.29
CA HIS A 337 -11.42 -8.75 10.10
C HIS A 337 -11.84 -10.20 10.40
N CYS A 338 -12.75 -10.72 9.60
CA CYS A 338 -13.20 -12.11 9.71
C CYS A 338 -13.64 -12.66 8.34
N ALA A 339 -14.02 -13.94 8.29
CA ALA A 339 -14.63 -14.50 7.10
C ALA A 339 -16.00 -13.83 6.81
N PRO A 340 -16.39 -13.75 5.51
CA PRO A 340 -15.72 -14.32 4.34
C PRO A 340 -14.65 -13.38 3.75
N ASN A 341 -13.65 -13.96 3.08
CA ASN A 341 -12.79 -13.19 2.17
C ASN A 341 -13.42 -13.15 0.79
N ILE A 342 -13.61 -11.96 0.24
CA ILE A 342 -14.25 -11.71 -1.06
C ILE A 342 -13.25 -11.07 -2.02
N PRO A 343 -12.54 -11.86 -2.84
CA PRO A 343 -11.64 -11.33 -3.86
C PRO A 343 -12.40 -10.46 -4.88
N HIS A 344 -11.75 -9.43 -5.40
CA HIS A 344 -12.31 -8.55 -6.44
C HIS A 344 -12.21 -9.14 -7.86
N TYR A 345 -11.97 -10.44 -7.97
CA TYR A 345 -11.88 -11.22 -9.21
C TYR A 345 -12.49 -12.59 -9.00
N GLY A 346 -12.84 -13.28 -10.10
CA GLY A 346 -13.34 -14.65 -10.03
C GLY A 346 -12.28 -15.59 -9.46
N SER A 347 -12.47 -16.04 -8.22
CA SER A 347 -11.59 -16.99 -7.54
C SER A 347 -12.31 -18.32 -7.32
N ILE A 348 -11.64 -19.42 -7.63
CA ILE A 348 -12.17 -20.77 -7.39
C ILE A 348 -12.32 -21.01 -5.87
N LEU A 349 -11.48 -20.38 -5.05
CA LEU A 349 -11.51 -20.53 -3.60
C LEU A 349 -12.72 -19.85 -2.93
N ALA A 350 -13.37 -18.89 -3.60
CA ALA A 350 -14.55 -18.20 -3.09
C ALA A 350 -15.85 -18.91 -3.52
N ALA A 351 -15.96 -20.18 -3.24
CA ALA A 351 -17.12 -21.01 -3.63
C ALA A 351 -18.34 -20.84 -2.70
N THR A 352 -18.17 -20.29 -1.50
CA THR A 352 -19.23 -20.04 -0.53
C THR A 352 -20.23 -18.99 -1.05
N ALA A 353 -21.49 -19.12 -0.67
CA ALA A 353 -22.59 -18.23 -1.07
C ALA A 353 -23.12 -17.43 0.13
N PHE A 354 -23.80 -16.29 -0.18
CA PHE A 354 -24.55 -15.48 0.79
C PHE A 354 -25.70 -16.25 1.42
#